data_2112ef2455dcaea6b4911e2d23be2629
#
_entry.id   2112ef2455dcaea6b4911e2d23be2629
#
_cell.length_a   1.000
_cell.length_b   1.000
_cell.length_c   1.000
_cell.angle_alpha   90.00
_cell.angle_beta   90.00
_cell.angle_gamma   90.00
#
_symmetry.space_group_name_H-M   'P 1'
#
loop_
_entity.id
_entity.type
_entity.pdbx_description
1 polymer ?
#
loop_
_entity_poly.entity_id
_entity_poly.type
_entity_poly.pdbx_seq_one_letter_code
_entity_poly.pdbx_strand_id
1 'polypeptide(L)'
;MAEEMDPKEAQEIMRIATEYARSISKSEEEAQKLLGALAAIVQEDSAKLVHLGNVLFLVLVRGKELVEVHTLGDEKKPRDLAQNFLNLANYLKGIGVKVAYTYTPDTKFSKLAKMVDLKVQQYKSNVQGQMMNVFVVEL
;
A
#
# COMPACT_ATOMS: atom_id res chain seq x y z
N MET A 1 10.59 -6.69 -20.19
CA MET A 1 10.52 -8.12 -19.86
C MET A 1 10.04 -8.26 -18.43
N ALA A 2 8.96 -8.97 -18.22
CA ALA A 2 8.48 -9.20 -16.85
C ALA A 2 9.48 -10.10 -16.13
N GLU A 3 9.90 -9.69 -14.94
CA GLU A 3 10.71 -10.56 -14.09
C GLU A 3 9.85 -11.74 -13.65
N GLU A 4 10.39 -12.93 -13.76
CA GLU A 4 9.73 -14.10 -13.21
C GLU A 4 9.75 -14.04 -11.69
N MET A 5 8.57 -13.99 -11.10
CA MET A 5 8.43 -14.01 -9.65
C MET A 5 8.71 -15.40 -9.11
N ASP A 6 9.45 -15.48 -8.00
CA ASP A 6 9.64 -16.73 -7.27
C ASP A 6 8.27 -17.31 -6.92
N PRO A 7 8.02 -18.62 -7.22
CA PRO A 7 6.73 -19.24 -6.89
C PRO A 7 6.33 -19.13 -5.41
N LYS A 8 7.30 -19.19 -4.50
CA LYS A 8 7.03 -19.02 -3.06
C LYS A 8 6.57 -17.60 -2.73
N GLU A 9 7.20 -16.60 -3.32
CA GLU A 9 6.81 -15.21 -3.15
C GLU A 9 5.42 -14.96 -3.74
N ALA A 10 5.13 -15.51 -4.91
CA ALA A 10 3.81 -15.40 -5.52
C ALA A 10 2.73 -16.01 -4.62
N GLN A 11 2.99 -17.13 -3.98
CA GLN A 11 2.06 -17.75 -3.03
C GLN A 11 1.83 -16.88 -1.81
N GLU A 12 2.90 -16.27 -1.26
CA GLU A 12 2.78 -15.36 -0.11
C GLU A 12 1.97 -14.11 -0.47
N ILE A 13 2.22 -13.52 -1.62
CA ILE A 13 1.46 -12.37 -2.11
C ILE A 13 -0.02 -12.72 -2.23
N MET A 14 -0.34 -13.87 -2.82
CA MET A 14 -1.71 -14.32 -2.98
C MET A 14 -2.37 -14.59 -1.62
N ARG A 15 -1.62 -15.17 -0.68
CA ARG A 15 -2.12 -15.41 0.68
C ARG A 15 -2.50 -14.11 1.37
N ILE A 16 -1.59 -13.12 1.36
CA ILE A 16 -1.82 -11.83 1.99
C ILE A 16 -2.99 -11.10 1.34
N ALA A 17 -3.04 -11.08 0.00
CA ALA A 17 -4.12 -10.43 -0.73
C ALA A 17 -5.48 -11.08 -0.43
N THR A 18 -5.51 -12.42 -0.35
CA THR A 18 -6.73 -13.16 -0.05
C THR A 18 -7.22 -12.89 1.37
N GLU A 19 -6.32 -12.92 2.35
CA GLU A 19 -6.66 -12.61 3.74
C GLU A 19 -7.17 -11.17 3.88
N TYR A 20 -6.50 -10.22 3.21
CA TYR A 20 -6.93 -8.83 3.20
C TYR A 20 -8.33 -8.69 2.60
N ALA A 21 -8.58 -9.28 1.43
CA ALA A 21 -9.87 -9.19 0.76
C ALA A 21 -10.98 -9.77 1.63
N ARG A 22 -10.74 -10.90 2.29
CA ARG A 22 -11.71 -11.52 3.20
C ARG A 22 -11.96 -10.67 4.44
N SER A 23 -10.92 -10.01 4.94
CA SER A 23 -11.04 -9.20 6.17
C SER A 23 -11.91 -7.96 5.99
N ILE A 24 -11.97 -7.39 4.78
CA ILE A 24 -12.75 -6.17 4.49
C ILE A 24 -14.04 -6.44 3.73
N SER A 25 -14.29 -7.69 3.34
CA SER A 25 -15.47 -8.07 2.57
C SER A 25 -16.53 -8.71 3.47
N LYS A 26 -17.79 -8.53 3.11
CA LYS A 26 -18.93 -9.09 3.85
C LYS A 26 -19.25 -10.53 3.45
N SER A 27 -18.73 -10.99 2.31
CA SER A 27 -18.98 -12.32 1.78
C SER A 27 -17.79 -12.79 0.96
N GLU A 28 -17.71 -14.11 0.73
CA GLU A 28 -16.68 -14.67 -0.14
C GLU A 28 -16.83 -14.17 -1.57
N GLU A 29 -18.05 -13.93 -2.03
CA GLU A 29 -18.30 -13.36 -3.36
C GLU A 29 -17.69 -11.98 -3.50
N GLU A 30 -17.86 -11.10 -2.49
CA GLU A 30 -17.22 -9.77 -2.48
C GLU A 30 -15.70 -9.88 -2.45
N ALA A 31 -15.17 -10.81 -1.66
CA ALA A 31 -13.72 -11.02 -1.58
C ALA A 31 -13.15 -11.43 -2.93
N GLN A 32 -13.83 -12.32 -3.67
CA GLN A 32 -13.38 -12.74 -4.99
C GLN A 32 -13.45 -11.60 -6.01
N LYS A 33 -14.47 -10.74 -5.93
CA LYS A 33 -14.57 -9.55 -6.78
C LYS A 33 -13.42 -8.58 -6.51
N LEU A 34 -13.08 -8.36 -5.24
CA LEU A 34 -11.97 -7.49 -4.86
C LEU A 34 -10.63 -8.05 -5.36
N LEU A 35 -10.40 -9.35 -5.22
CA LEU A 35 -9.19 -9.99 -5.74
C LEU A 35 -9.10 -9.85 -7.26
N GLY A 36 -10.21 -10.02 -7.98
CA GLY A 36 -10.25 -9.83 -9.42
C GLY A 36 -9.94 -8.39 -9.83
N ALA A 37 -10.46 -7.41 -9.09
CA ALA A 37 -10.18 -6.00 -9.33
C ALA A 37 -8.70 -5.69 -9.09
N LEU A 38 -8.11 -6.21 -8.01
CA LEU A 38 -6.68 -6.07 -7.73
C LEU A 38 -5.83 -6.66 -8.85
N ALA A 39 -6.15 -7.87 -9.29
CA ALA A 39 -5.44 -8.52 -10.39
C ALA A 39 -5.48 -7.70 -11.67
N ALA A 40 -6.62 -7.07 -11.97
CA ALA A 40 -6.75 -6.20 -13.14
C ALA A 40 -5.89 -4.94 -13.00
N ILE A 41 -5.88 -4.33 -11.81
CA ILE A 41 -5.10 -3.10 -11.56
C ILE A 41 -3.61 -3.36 -11.70
N VAL A 42 -3.09 -4.47 -11.15
CA VAL A 42 -1.64 -4.74 -11.18
C VAL A 42 -1.13 -5.14 -12.56
N GLN A 43 -2.01 -5.42 -13.51
CA GLN A 43 -1.61 -5.64 -14.90
C GLN A 43 -1.34 -4.33 -15.65
N GLU A 44 -1.75 -3.19 -15.09
CA GLU A 44 -1.47 -1.88 -15.68
C GLU A 44 -0.02 -1.47 -15.40
N ASP A 45 0.63 -0.83 -16.37
CA ASP A 45 2.01 -0.35 -16.23
C ASP A 45 2.17 0.69 -15.12
N SER A 46 1.08 1.37 -14.78
CA SER A 46 1.05 2.42 -13.75
C SER A 46 0.84 1.88 -12.32
N ALA A 47 0.76 0.57 -12.17
CA ALA A 47 0.51 -0.05 -10.87
C ALA A 47 1.55 -1.14 -10.57
N LYS A 48 1.96 -1.25 -9.29
CA LYS A 48 2.93 -2.24 -8.85
C LYS A 48 2.58 -2.70 -7.44
N LEU A 49 2.73 -4.00 -7.19
CA LEU A 49 2.67 -4.55 -5.83
C LEU A 49 4.09 -4.69 -5.29
N VAL A 50 4.29 -4.17 -4.09
CA VAL A 50 5.55 -4.31 -3.34
C VAL A 50 5.28 -5.15 -2.10
N HIS A 51 5.98 -6.26 -1.96
CA HIS A 51 5.83 -7.19 -0.84
C HIS A 51 6.95 -6.97 0.17
N LEU A 52 6.60 -6.54 1.37
CA LEU A 52 7.54 -6.32 2.47
C LEU A 52 6.98 -6.95 3.75
N GLY A 53 7.69 -7.94 4.29
CA GLY A 53 7.21 -8.68 5.45
C GLY A 53 5.89 -9.40 5.16
N ASN A 54 4.87 -9.17 5.98
CA ASN A 54 3.53 -9.72 5.79
C ASN A 54 2.57 -8.70 5.18
N VAL A 55 3.09 -7.64 4.57
CA VAL A 55 2.30 -6.54 4.04
C VAL A 55 2.54 -6.42 2.54
N LEU A 56 1.48 -6.13 1.81
CA LEU A 56 1.55 -5.72 0.41
C LEU A 56 1.26 -4.23 0.33
N PHE A 57 2.02 -3.54 -0.50
CA PHE A 57 1.75 -2.16 -0.84
C PHE A 57 1.38 -2.09 -2.31
N LEU A 58 0.21 -1.53 -2.59
CA LEU A 58 -0.19 -1.21 -3.95
C LEU A 58 0.30 0.19 -4.26
N VAL A 59 1.23 0.31 -5.21
CA VAL A 59 1.83 1.58 -5.61
C VAL A 59 1.26 1.96 -6.97
N LEU A 60 0.60 3.11 -7.04
CA LEU A 60 -0.01 3.63 -8.27
C LEU A 60 0.74 4.88 -8.70
N VAL A 61 1.27 4.88 -9.92
CA VAL A 61 1.97 6.04 -10.47
C VAL A 61 0.95 7.11 -10.85
N ARG A 62 1.05 8.28 -10.23
CA ARG A 62 0.13 9.41 -10.47
C ARG A 62 0.78 10.60 -11.18
N GLY A 63 2.12 10.62 -11.22
CA GLY A 63 2.90 11.65 -11.87
C GLY A 63 4.33 11.19 -12.05
N LYS A 64 5.18 12.06 -12.57
CA LYS A 64 6.58 11.71 -12.87
C LYS A 64 7.35 11.25 -11.64
N GLU A 65 7.10 11.89 -10.49
CA GLU A 65 7.80 11.61 -9.23
C GLU A 65 6.83 11.42 -8.07
N LEU A 66 5.56 11.16 -8.40
CA LEU A 66 4.45 11.09 -7.46
C LEU A 66 3.77 9.73 -7.54
N VAL A 67 3.60 9.08 -6.40
CA VAL A 67 2.89 7.81 -6.31
C VAL A 67 1.81 7.87 -5.23
N GLU A 68 0.75 7.11 -5.45
CA GLU A 68 -0.28 6.83 -4.46
C GLU A 68 -0.05 5.43 -3.92
N VAL A 69 -0.10 5.26 -2.59
CA VAL A 69 0.20 3.98 -1.94
C VAL A 69 -0.98 3.52 -1.11
N HIS A 70 -1.35 2.26 -1.25
CA HIS A 70 -2.34 1.61 -0.42
C HIS A 70 -1.72 0.40 0.26
N THR A 71 -2.00 0.25 1.55
CA THR A 71 -1.50 -0.87 2.35
C THR A 71 -2.53 -1.99 2.35
N LEU A 72 -2.10 -3.17 1.94
CA LEU A 72 -2.91 -4.39 1.92
C LEU A 72 -2.32 -5.39 2.91
N GLY A 73 -3.11 -5.83 3.86
CA GLY A 73 -2.61 -6.69 4.92
C GLY A 73 -2.15 -5.90 6.14
N ASP A 74 -1.72 -6.62 7.16
CA ASP A 74 -1.35 -6.00 8.44
C ASP A 74 -0.25 -6.80 9.11
N GLU A 75 0.63 -6.09 9.81
CA GLU A 75 1.58 -6.69 10.70
C GLU A 75 1.01 -6.70 12.12
N LYS A 76 1.26 -7.77 12.87
CA LYS A 76 0.77 -7.89 14.25
C LYS A 76 1.42 -6.86 15.18
N LYS A 77 2.67 -6.46 14.88
CA LYS A 77 3.41 -5.49 15.70
C LYS A 77 3.49 -4.16 14.97
N PRO A 78 3.06 -3.05 15.60
CA PRO A 78 3.15 -1.72 14.98
C PRO A 78 4.56 -1.34 14.52
N ARG A 79 5.60 -1.75 15.26
CA ARG A 79 6.99 -1.47 14.89
C ARG A 79 7.37 -2.13 13.57
N ASP A 80 6.91 -3.36 13.34
CA ASP A 80 7.19 -4.08 12.10
C ASP A 80 6.49 -3.41 10.92
N LEU A 81 5.27 -2.96 11.12
CA LEU A 81 4.53 -2.21 10.09
C LEU A 81 5.21 -0.88 9.79
N ALA A 82 5.62 -0.13 10.82
CA ALA A 82 6.35 1.13 10.65
C ALA A 82 7.68 0.91 9.92
N GLN A 83 8.41 -0.15 10.25
CA GLN A 83 9.65 -0.49 9.56
C GLN A 83 9.39 -0.82 8.08
N ASN A 84 8.31 -1.50 7.77
CA ASN A 84 7.93 -1.79 6.39
C ASN A 84 7.58 -0.51 5.61
N PHE A 85 6.96 0.48 6.25
CA PHE A 85 6.75 1.79 5.64
C PHE A 85 8.07 2.49 5.33
N LEU A 86 9.03 2.43 6.25
CA LEU A 86 10.37 3.01 6.03
C LEU A 86 11.09 2.29 4.88
N ASN A 87 11.02 0.97 4.85
CA ASN A 87 11.62 0.18 3.78
C ASN A 87 11.00 0.50 2.42
N LEU A 88 9.68 0.68 2.38
CA LEU A 88 8.99 1.12 1.18
C LEU A 88 9.44 2.51 0.74
N ALA A 89 9.54 3.45 1.68
CA ALA A 89 10.00 4.81 1.39
C ALA A 89 11.41 4.80 0.79
N ASN A 90 12.32 4.01 1.34
CA ASN A 90 13.67 3.87 0.82
C ASN A 90 13.69 3.25 -0.58
N TYR A 91 12.86 2.24 -0.81
CA TYR A 91 12.72 1.63 -2.13
C TYR A 91 12.21 2.64 -3.16
N LEU A 92 11.15 3.38 -2.84
CA LEU A 92 10.58 4.39 -3.73
C LEU A 92 11.56 5.51 -4.03
N LYS A 93 12.28 5.98 -3.01
CA LYS A 93 13.34 6.98 -3.19
C LYS A 93 14.42 6.49 -4.13
N GLY A 94 14.82 5.22 -4.00
CA GLY A 94 15.83 4.60 -4.85
C GLY A 94 15.44 4.51 -6.32
N ILE A 95 14.16 4.45 -6.63
CA ILE A 95 13.66 4.43 -8.03
C ILE A 95 13.23 5.81 -8.53
N GLY A 96 13.51 6.87 -7.79
CA GLY A 96 13.30 8.25 -8.25
C GLY A 96 11.99 8.90 -7.84
N VAL A 97 11.21 8.27 -6.98
CA VAL A 97 9.99 8.86 -6.44
C VAL A 97 10.36 9.92 -5.41
N LYS A 98 9.74 11.09 -5.45
CA LYS A 98 9.98 12.18 -4.51
C LYS A 98 8.83 12.39 -3.54
N VAL A 99 7.61 12.06 -3.92
CA VAL A 99 6.43 12.24 -3.08
C VAL A 99 5.55 11.00 -3.17
N ALA A 100 5.15 10.50 -2.02
CA ALA A 100 4.17 9.42 -1.91
C ALA A 100 3.01 9.91 -1.05
N TYR A 101 1.79 9.51 -1.39
CA TYR A 101 0.64 9.83 -0.57
C TYR A 101 -0.29 8.63 -0.41
N THR A 102 -1.04 8.66 0.67
CA THR A 102 -2.12 7.70 0.94
C THR A 102 -3.29 8.43 1.56
N TYR A 103 -4.44 7.81 1.57
CA TYR A 103 -5.60 8.34 2.26
C TYR A 103 -6.35 7.22 2.97
N THR A 104 -6.90 7.56 4.13
CA THR A 104 -7.58 6.60 5.00
C THR A 104 -8.54 7.36 5.94
N PRO A 105 -9.63 6.74 6.38
CA PRO A 105 -10.52 7.38 7.35
C PRO A 105 -9.93 7.49 8.76
N ASP A 106 -8.87 6.72 9.08
CA ASP A 106 -8.26 6.73 10.42
C ASP A 106 -6.98 7.57 10.47
N THR A 107 -6.36 7.67 11.65
CA THR A 107 -5.14 8.44 11.88
C THR A 107 -3.95 7.58 12.29
N LYS A 108 -4.08 6.27 12.22
CA LYS A 108 -3.06 5.30 12.65
C LYS A 108 -1.71 5.53 11.98
N PHE A 109 -1.72 5.93 10.72
CA PHE A 109 -0.49 6.14 9.95
C PHE A 109 0.42 7.22 10.56
N SER A 110 -0.13 8.28 11.15
CA SER A 110 0.70 9.35 11.72
C SER A 110 1.55 8.86 12.89
N LYS A 111 1.03 7.94 13.70
CA LYS A 111 1.79 7.33 14.80
C LYS A 111 2.89 6.41 14.27
N LEU A 112 2.59 5.63 13.25
CA LEU A 112 3.57 4.73 12.63
C LEU A 112 4.71 5.50 11.98
N ALA A 113 4.41 6.58 11.29
CA ALA A 113 5.41 7.43 10.64
C ALA A 113 6.38 8.05 11.66
N LYS A 114 5.89 8.44 12.84
CA LYS A 114 6.73 9.00 13.90
C LYS A 114 7.72 7.98 14.46
N MET A 115 7.39 6.70 14.43
CA MET A 115 8.29 5.65 14.93
C MET A 115 9.55 5.52 14.07
N VAL A 116 9.53 5.95 12.82
CA VAL A 116 10.61 5.78 11.86
C VAL A 116 11.06 7.09 11.20
N ASP A 117 10.71 8.22 11.78
CA ASP A 117 11.12 9.56 11.33
C ASP A 117 10.76 9.89 9.88
N LEU A 118 9.64 9.40 9.40
CA LEU A 118 9.13 9.83 8.10
C LEU A 118 8.54 11.24 8.19
N LYS A 119 8.89 12.10 7.24
CA LYS A 119 8.32 13.44 7.13
C LYS A 119 6.94 13.34 6.51
N VAL A 120 5.91 13.55 7.31
CA VAL A 120 4.53 13.39 6.89
C VAL A 120 3.75 14.68 7.14
N GLN A 121 3.02 15.12 6.11
CA GLN A 121 2.01 16.16 6.23
C GLN A 121 0.64 15.51 6.17
N GLN A 122 -0.27 15.95 7.03
CA GLN A 122 -1.62 15.41 7.13
C GLN A 122 -2.63 16.48 6.75
N TYR A 123 -3.56 16.11 5.88
CA TYR A 123 -4.67 16.96 5.44
C TYR A 123 -5.98 16.19 5.55
N LYS A 124 -7.09 16.91 5.63
CA LYS A 124 -8.41 16.32 5.45
C LYS A 124 -8.92 16.69 4.06
N SER A 125 -9.44 15.70 3.35
CA SER A 125 -9.98 15.91 2.01
C SER A 125 -11.17 14.98 1.77
N ASN A 126 -12.10 15.45 0.94
CA ASN A 126 -13.20 14.62 0.48
C ASN A 126 -12.71 13.74 -0.67
N VAL A 127 -12.75 12.42 -0.47
CA VAL A 127 -12.38 11.43 -1.48
C VAL A 127 -13.61 10.59 -1.76
N GLN A 128 -14.14 10.70 -2.98
CA GLN A 128 -15.32 9.96 -3.44
C GLN A 128 -16.53 10.11 -2.48
N GLY A 129 -16.77 11.33 -1.99
CA GLY A 129 -17.90 11.63 -1.13
C GLY A 129 -17.66 11.35 0.36
N GLN A 130 -16.50 10.86 0.75
CA GLN A 130 -16.15 10.59 2.14
C GLN A 130 -14.97 11.44 2.58
N MET A 131 -15.08 12.03 3.79
CA MET A 131 -13.97 12.78 4.37
C MET A 131 -12.87 11.82 4.81
N MET A 132 -11.67 11.99 4.27
CA MET A 132 -10.50 11.15 4.53
C MET A 132 -9.35 11.97 5.08
N ASN A 133 -8.47 11.32 5.82
CA ASN A 133 -7.15 11.85 6.16
C ASN A 133 -6.20 11.51 5.01
N VAL A 134 -5.55 12.53 4.45
CA VAL A 134 -4.55 12.36 3.39
C VAL A 134 -3.18 12.57 4.02
N PHE A 135 -2.31 11.60 3.85
CA PHE A 135 -0.94 11.65 4.36
C PHE A 135 0.01 11.77 3.18
N VAL A 136 0.80 12.83 3.16
CA VAL A 136 1.80 13.11 2.11
C VAL A 136 3.17 12.94 2.72
N VAL A 137 3.98 12.09 2.11
CA VAL A 137 5.34 11.77 2.55
C VAL A 137 6.33 12.31 1.54
N GLU A 138 7.25 13.17 1.99
CA GLU A 138 8.39 13.61 1.19
C GLU A 138 9.52 12.60 1.34
N LEU A 139 10.04 12.16 0.21
CA LEU A 139 11.10 11.15 0.15
C LEU A 139 12.49 11.75 -0.12
#